data_db0d1790ef8ab1e1ae6a0f105da3b488
#
_entry.id   db0d1790ef8ab1e1ae6a0f105da3b488
#
_cell.length_a   1.000
_cell.length_b   1.000
_cell.length_c   1.000
_cell.angle_alpha   90.00
_cell.angle_beta   90.00
_cell.angle_gamma   90.00
#
_symmetry.space_group_name_H-M   'P 1'
#
loop_
_entity.id
_entity.type
_entity.pdbx_description
1 polymer ?
#
loop_
_entity_poly.entity_id
_entity_poly.type
_entity_poly.pdbx_seq_one_letter_code
_entity_poly.pdbx_strand_id
1 'polypeptide(L)'
;MHTMVVQISIDPSRTEAVTRHFREDIVGWAKQQPGFVSGQWLLGPAHNQGMGVVVFASEDAAATAAQGPRSYARNQDRAWNIEDVTIYEQVTSA
;
A
#
# COMPACT_ATOMS: atom_id res chain seq x y z
N MET A 1 12.03 -5.64 11.76
CA MET A 1 11.01 -5.63 10.68
C MET A 1 11.01 -4.31 9.98
N HIS A 2 10.59 -4.29 8.74
CA HIS A 2 10.49 -3.08 7.93
C HIS A 2 9.06 -2.91 7.43
N THR A 3 8.61 -1.67 7.35
CA THR A 3 7.24 -1.34 6.97
C THR A 3 7.25 -0.52 5.68
N MET A 4 6.54 -1.01 4.69
CA MET A 4 6.30 -0.26 3.46
C MET A 4 5.03 0.57 3.63
N VAL A 5 5.14 1.87 3.42
CA VAL A 5 4.01 2.79 3.46
C VAL A 5 3.76 3.32 2.06
N VAL A 6 2.59 3.04 1.52
CA VAL A 6 2.16 3.53 0.21
C VAL A 6 1.06 4.56 0.42
N GLN A 7 1.32 5.80 0.03
CA GLN A 7 0.32 6.86 0.11
C GLN A 7 -0.32 7.06 -1.25
N ILE A 8 -1.64 7.16 -1.26
CA ILE A 8 -2.40 7.32 -2.49
C ILE A 8 -3.38 8.49 -2.40
N SER A 9 -3.65 9.09 -3.55
CA SER A 9 -4.78 10.00 -3.73
C SER A 9 -5.91 9.24 -4.41
N ILE A 10 -7.15 9.56 -4.06
CA ILE A 10 -8.35 8.87 -4.51
C ILE A 10 -9.34 9.89 -5.06
N ASP A 11 -9.95 9.59 -6.20
CA ASP A 11 -11.11 10.32 -6.67
C ASP A 11 -12.29 9.99 -5.74
N PRO A 12 -12.81 10.96 -4.96
CA PRO A 12 -13.83 10.67 -3.95
C PRO A 12 -15.11 10.06 -4.53
N SER A 13 -15.41 10.36 -5.80
CA SER A 13 -16.59 9.79 -6.46
C SER A 13 -16.42 8.29 -6.77
N ARG A 14 -15.21 7.75 -6.64
CA ARG A 14 -14.88 6.36 -6.97
C ARG A 14 -14.31 5.58 -5.78
N THR A 15 -14.49 6.09 -4.58
CA THR A 15 -13.95 5.49 -3.35
C THR A 15 -14.37 4.03 -3.17
N GLU A 16 -15.64 3.71 -3.47
CA GLU A 16 -16.14 2.35 -3.32
C GLU A 16 -15.40 1.38 -4.25
N ALA A 17 -15.16 1.77 -5.49
CA ALA A 17 -14.42 0.93 -6.44
C ALA A 17 -12.97 0.71 -5.98
N VAL A 18 -12.34 1.74 -5.42
CA VAL A 18 -10.97 1.67 -4.91
C VAL A 18 -10.89 0.75 -3.70
N THR A 19 -11.79 0.89 -2.74
CA THR A 19 -11.78 0.03 -1.55
C THR A 19 -12.09 -1.42 -1.89
N ARG A 20 -12.94 -1.67 -2.87
CA ARG A 20 -13.18 -3.01 -3.37
C ARG A 20 -11.92 -3.62 -3.97
N HIS A 21 -11.19 -2.85 -4.77
CA HIS A 21 -9.93 -3.28 -5.36
C HIS A 21 -8.91 -3.66 -4.28
N PHE A 22 -8.83 -2.88 -3.20
CA PHE A 22 -7.96 -3.21 -2.08
C PHE A 22 -8.33 -4.56 -1.45
N ARG A 23 -9.62 -4.78 -1.19
CA ARG A 23 -10.08 -6.03 -0.56
C ARG A 23 -9.91 -7.24 -1.46
N GLU A 24 -10.21 -7.10 -2.74
CA GLU A 24 -10.25 -8.24 -3.67
C GLU A 24 -8.90 -8.56 -4.30
N ASP A 25 -8.07 -7.55 -4.56
CA ASP A 25 -6.84 -7.72 -5.35
C ASP A 25 -5.57 -7.41 -4.55
N ILE A 26 -5.52 -6.27 -3.88
CA ILE A 26 -4.29 -5.79 -3.25
C ILE A 26 -3.92 -6.63 -2.03
N VAL A 27 -4.90 -6.96 -1.19
CA VAL A 27 -4.66 -7.79 0.00
C VAL A 27 -4.08 -9.15 -0.40
N GLY A 28 -4.65 -9.79 -1.41
CA GLY A 28 -4.16 -11.07 -1.92
C GLY A 28 -2.74 -10.99 -2.47
N TRP A 29 -2.48 -9.95 -3.24
CA TRP A 29 -1.13 -9.69 -3.77
C TRP A 29 -0.11 -9.53 -2.63
N ALA A 30 -0.45 -8.71 -1.62
CA ALA A 30 0.46 -8.46 -0.51
C ALA A 30 0.79 -9.73 0.27
N LYS A 31 -0.22 -10.55 0.54
CA LYS A 31 -0.04 -11.82 1.26
C LYS A 31 0.89 -12.78 0.53
N GLN A 32 0.99 -12.69 -0.79
CA GLN A 32 1.85 -13.55 -1.59
C GLN A 32 3.30 -13.08 -1.64
N GLN A 33 3.60 -11.87 -1.16
CA GLN A 33 4.95 -11.35 -1.20
C GLN A 33 5.83 -12.07 -0.18
N PRO A 34 7.06 -12.49 -0.57
CA PRO A 34 7.98 -13.09 0.39
C PRO A 34 8.23 -12.19 1.58
N GLY A 35 8.20 -12.75 2.79
CA GLY A 35 8.44 -12.01 4.00
C GLY A 35 7.28 -11.19 4.52
N PHE A 36 6.09 -11.29 3.91
CA PHE A 36 4.89 -10.61 4.41
C PHE A 36 4.59 -11.03 5.85
N VAL A 37 4.31 -10.05 6.72
CA VAL A 37 3.94 -10.27 8.11
C VAL A 37 2.49 -9.84 8.36
N SER A 38 2.18 -8.58 8.07
CA SER A 38 0.84 -8.02 8.28
C SER A 38 0.64 -6.79 7.40
N GLY A 39 -0.60 -6.35 7.29
CA GLY A 39 -0.90 -5.17 6.51
C GLY A 39 -2.21 -4.53 6.93
N GLN A 40 -2.30 -3.22 6.69
CA GLN A 40 -3.52 -2.43 6.86
C GLN A 40 -3.67 -1.52 5.67
N TRP A 41 -4.91 -1.33 5.25
CA TRP A 41 -5.26 -0.38 4.19
C TRP A 41 -6.25 0.61 4.77
N LEU A 42 -5.87 1.88 4.78
CA LEU A 42 -6.53 2.93 5.53
C LEU A 42 -7.12 3.96 4.58
N LEU A 43 -8.24 4.54 4.99
CA LEU A 43 -8.93 5.56 4.21
C LEU A 43 -9.03 6.83 5.05
N GLY A 44 -8.61 7.96 4.46
CA GLY A 44 -8.70 9.25 5.13
C GLY A 44 -10.14 9.73 5.29
N PRO A 45 -10.41 10.68 6.21
CA PRO A 45 -11.78 11.08 6.56
C PRO A 45 -12.57 11.72 5.41
N ALA A 46 -11.89 12.36 4.47
CA ALA A 46 -12.55 12.97 3.31
C ALA A 46 -12.68 12.01 2.12
N HIS A 47 -12.20 10.77 2.25
CA HIS A 47 -12.21 9.74 1.22
C HIS A 47 -11.45 10.10 -0.06
N ASN A 48 -10.56 11.09 0.00
CA ASN A 48 -9.70 11.50 -1.12
C ASN A 48 -8.25 11.09 -0.95
N GLN A 49 -7.91 10.43 0.17
CA GLN A 49 -6.59 9.92 0.47
C GLN A 49 -6.69 8.54 1.08
N GLY A 50 -5.70 7.71 0.80
CA GLY A 50 -5.59 6.40 1.39
C GLY A 50 -4.14 6.04 1.66
N MET A 51 -3.94 4.94 2.39
CA MET A 51 -2.62 4.49 2.76
C MET A 51 -2.62 2.97 2.91
N GLY A 52 -1.60 2.33 2.34
CA GLY A 52 -1.29 0.94 2.62
C GLY A 52 -0.10 0.88 3.56
N VAL A 53 -0.21 0.14 4.65
CA VAL A 53 0.86 -0.03 5.63
C VAL A 53 1.12 -1.52 5.76
N VAL A 54 2.22 -1.99 5.18
CA VAL A 54 2.50 -3.42 5.06
C VAL A 54 3.84 -3.73 5.72
N VAL A 55 3.82 -4.65 6.66
CA VAL A 55 5.01 -5.05 7.44
C VAL A 55 5.63 -6.28 6.81
N PHE A 56 6.96 -6.24 6.64
CA PHE A 56 7.78 -7.34 6.13
C PHE A 56 8.84 -7.75 7.13
N ALA A 57 9.26 -9.01 7.06
CA ALA A 57 10.24 -9.58 7.98
C ALA A 57 11.63 -8.96 7.84
N SER A 58 11.97 -8.40 6.67
CA SER A 58 13.30 -7.85 6.41
C SER A 58 13.22 -6.62 5.50
N GLU A 59 14.30 -5.85 5.46
CA GLU A 59 14.44 -4.72 4.54
C GLU A 59 14.39 -5.18 3.09
N ASP A 60 15.06 -6.27 2.76
CA ASP A 60 15.09 -6.80 1.39
C ASP A 60 13.69 -7.23 0.93
N ALA A 61 12.92 -7.86 1.81
CA ALA A 61 11.54 -8.25 1.49
C ALA A 61 10.68 -7.01 1.22
N ALA A 62 10.80 -5.97 2.04
CA ALA A 62 10.07 -4.72 1.84
C ALA A 62 10.48 -4.04 0.53
N ALA A 63 11.78 -3.98 0.25
CA ALA A 63 12.29 -3.37 -0.99
C ALA A 63 11.80 -4.11 -2.23
N THR A 64 11.78 -5.43 -2.20
CA THR A 64 11.27 -6.24 -3.31
C THR A 64 9.78 -5.98 -3.53
N ALA A 65 9.00 -5.99 -2.45
CA ALA A 65 7.56 -5.73 -2.54
C ALA A 65 7.26 -4.32 -3.05
N ALA A 66 8.08 -3.33 -2.69
CA ALA A 66 7.89 -1.94 -3.09
C ALA A 66 8.02 -1.73 -4.60
N GLN A 67 8.65 -2.65 -5.32
CA GLN A 67 8.75 -2.57 -6.79
C GLN A 67 7.38 -2.60 -7.46
N GLY A 68 6.41 -3.31 -6.87
CA GLY A 68 5.05 -3.37 -7.38
C GLY A 68 4.38 -2.00 -7.40
N PRO A 69 4.15 -1.36 -6.25
CA PRO A 69 3.53 -0.03 -6.23
C PRO A 69 4.35 1.04 -6.94
N ARG A 70 5.69 0.98 -6.92
CA ARG A 70 6.51 1.93 -7.67
C ARG A 70 6.35 1.80 -9.18
N SER A 71 6.22 0.59 -9.69
CA SER A 71 5.91 0.37 -11.11
C SER A 71 4.52 0.87 -11.46
N TYR A 72 3.57 0.65 -10.58
CA TYR A 72 2.19 1.07 -10.72
C TYR A 72 2.06 2.60 -10.75
N ALA A 73 2.88 3.30 -9.97
CA ALA A 73 2.88 4.76 -9.89
C ALA A 73 3.17 5.45 -11.23
N ARG A 74 3.78 4.73 -12.18
CA ARG A 74 4.07 5.28 -13.50
C ARG A 74 2.85 5.40 -14.40
N ASN A 75 1.75 4.74 -14.04
CA ASN A 75 0.52 4.74 -14.81
C ASN A 75 -0.55 5.50 -14.01
N GLN A 76 -0.67 6.80 -14.28
CA GLN A 76 -1.45 7.74 -13.47
C GLN A 76 -2.91 7.90 -13.92
N ASP A 77 -3.35 7.19 -14.94
CA ASP A 77 -4.70 7.34 -15.48
C ASP A 77 -5.67 6.36 -14.80
N ARG A 78 -6.02 6.67 -13.51
CA ARG A 78 -6.81 5.76 -12.69
C ARG A 78 -7.70 6.53 -11.72
N ALA A 79 -8.65 5.79 -11.10
CA ALA A 79 -9.48 6.29 -10.00
C ALA A 79 -8.65 6.66 -8.77
N TRP A 80 -7.41 6.19 -8.69
CA TRP A 80 -6.48 6.48 -7.63
C TRP A 80 -5.05 6.51 -8.18
N ASN A 81 -4.20 7.28 -7.50
CA ASN A 81 -2.80 7.44 -7.90
C ASN A 81 -1.90 7.19 -6.69
N ILE A 82 -0.75 6.56 -6.92
CA ILE A 82 0.26 6.39 -5.89
C ILE A 82 1.09 7.66 -5.82
N GLU A 83 1.08 8.31 -4.64
CA GLU A 83 1.80 9.56 -4.40
C GLU A 83 3.17 9.31 -3.82
N ASP A 84 3.34 8.28 -2.99
CA ASP A 84 4.60 7.99 -2.34
C ASP A 84 4.69 6.53 -1.92
N VAL A 85 5.91 5.98 -1.97
CA VAL A 85 6.23 4.66 -1.46
C VAL A 85 7.50 4.78 -0.65
N THR A 86 7.42 4.59 0.66
CA THR A 86 8.55 4.72 1.57
C THR A 86 8.66 3.47 2.45
N ILE A 87 9.87 3.04 2.70
CA ILE A 87 10.16 1.92 3.60
C ILE A 87 10.75 2.47 4.88
N TYR A 88 10.16 2.08 6.01
CA TYR A 88 10.60 2.48 7.34
C TYR A 88 11.11 1.29 8.13
N GLU A 89 12.18 1.49 8.88
CA GLU A 89 12.63 0.52 9.87
C GLU A 89 11.72 0.58 11.09
N GLN A 90 11.25 -0.58 11.56
CA GLN A 90 10.47 -0.63 12.78
C GLN A 90 11.39 -0.47 14.00
N VAL A 91 11.15 0.57 14.77
CA VAL A 91 11.92 0.85 15.98
C VAL A 91 11.37 0.07 17.18
N THR A 92 10.03 0.05 17.29
CA THR A 92 9.34 -0.62 18.39
C THR A 92 7.89 -0.86 18.01
N SER A 93 7.23 -1.73 18.75
CA SER A 93 5.78 -1.97 18.61
C SER A 93 5.19 -2.26 19.99
N ALA A 94 3.89 -2.17 20.08
CA ALA A 94 3.16 -2.46 21.31
C ALA A 94 2.14 -3.58 21.09
#